data_e16aa926ac64558894d59e7cfc2f9def
#
_entry.id   e16aa926ac64558894d59e7cfc2f9def
#
_cell.length_a   1.000
_cell.length_b   1.000
_cell.length_c   1.000
_cell.angle_alpha   90.00
_cell.angle_beta   90.00
_cell.angle_gamma   90.00
#
_symmetry.space_group_name_H-M   'P 1'
#
loop_
_entity.id
_entity.type
_entity.pdbx_description
1 polymer ?
#
loop_
_entity_poly.entity_id
_entity_poly.type
_entity_poly.pdbx_seq_one_letter_code
_entity_poly.pdbx_strand_id
1 'polypeptide(L)'
;MPIVAPEETCYTFSMEKKGALGALREKRCNMRHVLTSEAVTRGHPDKLCDQVADGVLDALLTEDPEARVACEAAVWENHLLLFGEISARQEPDYEAVAREVLRDIGYDRPGLGLDADHCDIQVLFHPQSPDIAQGVSHRSA
;
A
#
# COMPACT_ATOMS: atom_id res chain seq x y z
N MET A 1 -32.88 8.30 1.61
CA MET A 1 -33.09 6.90 2.02
C MET A 1 -31.92 6.53 2.94
N PRO A 2 -32.15 6.20 4.20
CA PRO A 2 -31.06 5.77 5.07
C PRO A 2 -30.67 4.34 4.72
N ILE A 3 -29.37 4.12 4.54
CA ILE A 3 -28.78 2.80 4.36
C ILE A 3 -28.76 2.15 5.76
N VAL A 4 -29.60 1.14 5.94
CA VAL A 4 -29.61 0.32 7.15
C VAL A 4 -28.38 -0.59 7.09
N ALA A 5 -27.49 -0.44 8.07
CA ALA A 5 -26.35 -1.34 8.23
C ALA A 5 -26.86 -2.76 8.58
N PRO A 6 -26.28 -3.82 8.02
CA PRO A 6 -26.64 -5.19 8.42
C PRO A 6 -26.18 -5.47 9.85
N GLU A 7 -27.04 -6.21 10.57
CA GLU A 7 -26.83 -6.64 11.95
C GLU A 7 -25.47 -7.33 12.12
N GLU A 8 -24.76 -6.94 13.17
CA GLU A 8 -23.48 -7.52 13.57
C GLU A 8 -23.65 -9.01 13.92
N THR A 9 -23.22 -9.88 13.04
CA THR A 9 -23.14 -11.31 13.33
C THR A 9 -21.84 -11.59 14.09
N CYS A 10 -21.94 -11.65 15.41
CA CYS A 10 -20.83 -12.02 16.28
C CYS A 10 -20.66 -13.54 16.29
N TYR A 11 -19.56 -14.04 15.66
CA TYR A 11 -19.20 -15.44 15.76
C TYR A 11 -18.33 -15.67 17.00
N THR A 12 -18.90 -16.35 18.02
CA THR A 12 -18.12 -16.86 19.15
C THR A 12 -17.67 -18.29 18.88
N PHE A 13 -16.36 -18.51 18.72
CA PHE A 13 -15.81 -19.85 18.63
C PHE A 13 -15.41 -20.33 20.04
N SER A 14 -16.13 -21.31 20.57
CA SER A 14 -15.84 -21.95 21.85
C SER A 14 -15.15 -23.29 21.62
N MET A 15 -13.86 -23.40 21.95
CA MET A 15 -13.17 -24.69 22.02
C MET A 15 -13.31 -25.27 23.42
N GLU A 16 -14.14 -26.28 23.61
CA GLU A 16 -14.14 -27.12 24.83
C GLU A 16 -13.06 -28.21 24.71
N LYS A 17 -12.02 -28.12 25.54
CA LYS A 17 -11.15 -29.27 25.81
C LYS A 17 -11.70 -30.04 26.99
N LYS A 18 -12.20 -31.27 26.77
CA LYS A 18 -12.47 -32.24 27.82
C LYS A 18 -11.17 -32.97 28.14
N GLY A 19 -10.73 -32.85 29.38
CA GLY A 19 -9.62 -33.64 29.95
C GLY A 19 -9.60 -33.51 31.46
N ALA A 20 -9.69 -34.63 32.14
CA ALA A 20 -9.87 -34.75 33.60
C ALA A 20 -8.59 -34.46 34.38
N LEU A 21 -8.80 -34.09 35.63
CA LEU A 21 -7.96 -33.97 36.85
C LEU A 21 -7.31 -32.61 37.14
N GLY A 22 -7.70 -32.10 38.32
CA GLY A 22 -6.96 -31.11 39.09
C GLY A 22 -7.59 -29.72 39.11
N ALA A 23 -8.25 -29.42 40.22
CA ALA A 23 -8.90 -28.12 40.47
C ALA A 23 -7.85 -26.99 40.60
N LEU A 24 -7.36 -26.48 39.48
CA LEU A 24 -6.86 -25.12 39.41
C LEU A 24 -7.97 -24.27 38.80
N ARG A 25 -8.52 -23.39 39.63
CA ARG A 25 -9.52 -22.42 39.25
C ARG A 25 -8.85 -21.43 38.28
N GLU A 26 -8.78 -21.80 37.00
CA GLU A 26 -8.38 -20.88 35.94
C GLU A 26 -9.34 -19.69 35.97
N LYS A 27 -8.80 -18.53 36.31
CA LYS A 27 -9.48 -17.26 36.05
C LYS A 27 -9.61 -17.18 34.54
N ARG A 28 -10.78 -17.55 34.02
CA ARG A 28 -11.11 -17.30 32.59
C ARG A 28 -11.00 -15.81 32.38
N CYS A 29 -9.89 -15.38 31.81
CA CYS A 29 -9.77 -14.04 31.27
C CYS A 29 -10.73 -13.96 30.09
N ASN A 30 -11.84 -13.30 30.28
CA ASN A 30 -12.86 -13.10 29.24
C ASN A 30 -12.33 -11.99 28.30
N MET A 31 -11.26 -12.28 27.55
CA MET A 31 -10.74 -11.35 26.57
C MET A 31 -11.71 -11.30 25.38
N ARG A 32 -12.33 -10.15 25.19
CA ARG A 32 -13.05 -9.84 23.95
C ARG A 32 -12.02 -9.51 22.87
N HIS A 33 -11.96 -10.33 21.86
CA HIS A 33 -11.20 -10.02 20.64
C HIS A 33 -12.15 -9.30 19.67
N VAL A 34 -11.79 -8.09 19.30
CA VAL A 34 -12.51 -7.33 18.30
C VAL A 34 -11.63 -7.34 17.04
N LEU A 35 -12.17 -7.81 15.95
CA LEU A 35 -11.56 -7.76 14.63
C LEU A 35 -12.32 -6.73 13.81
N THR A 36 -11.58 -5.87 13.14
CA THR A 36 -12.12 -4.92 12.18
C THR A 36 -11.51 -5.18 10.83
N SER A 37 -12.28 -4.92 9.78
CA SER A 37 -11.82 -5.00 8.40
C SER A 37 -12.43 -3.85 7.62
N GLU A 38 -11.61 -3.20 6.81
CA GLU A 38 -12.06 -2.17 5.90
C GLU A 38 -11.48 -2.40 4.50
N ALA A 39 -12.14 -1.89 3.50
CA ALA A 39 -11.67 -1.92 2.13
C ALA A 39 -12.03 -0.60 1.44
N VAL A 40 -11.11 -0.11 0.62
CA VAL A 40 -11.29 1.11 -0.16
C VAL A 40 -11.37 0.79 -1.65
N THR A 41 -12.01 1.68 -2.40
CA THR A 41 -12.10 1.55 -3.86
C THR A 41 -10.77 1.87 -4.54
N ARG A 42 -10.65 1.48 -5.81
CA ARG A 42 -9.44 1.66 -6.62
C ARG A 42 -8.94 3.12 -6.69
N GLY A 43 -9.86 4.08 -6.71
CA GLY A 43 -9.56 5.52 -6.75
C GLY A 43 -9.39 6.17 -5.37
N HIS A 44 -9.34 5.41 -4.27
CA HIS A 44 -9.02 5.98 -2.96
C HIS A 44 -7.58 6.51 -2.97
N PRO A 45 -7.30 7.69 -2.37
CA PRO A 45 -5.96 8.29 -2.39
C PRO A 45 -4.82 7.36 -2.00
N ASP A 46 -4.94 6.64 -0.89
CA ASP A 46 -3.89 5.72 -0.43
C ASP A 46 -3.67 4.58 -1.44
N LYS A 47 -4.77 3.99 -1.94
CA LYS A 47 -4.68 2.90 -2.91
C LYS A 47 -4.18 3.37 -4.28
N LEU A 48 -4.48 4.60 -4.67
CA LEU A 48 -3.94 5.23 -5.84
C LEU A 48 -2.42 5.41 -5.71
N CYS A 49 -1.96 5.92 -4.57
CA CYS A 49 -0.54 6.09 -4.29
C CYS A 49 0.21 4.76 -4.35
N ASP A 50 -0.34 3.70 -3.77
CA ASP A 50 0.23 2.34 -3.86
C ASP A 50 0.33 1.87 -5.31
N GLN A 51 -0.72 2.05 -6.12
CA GLN A 51 -0.71 1.64 -7.53
C GLN A 51 0.30 2.42 -8.36
N VAL A 52 0.50 3.70 -8.07
CA VAL A 52 1.52 4.52 -8.75
C VAL A 52 2.93 4.06 -8.34
N ALA A 53 3.17 3.79 -7.05
CA ALA A 53 4.44 3.27 -6.56
C ALA A 53 4.75 1.89 -7.17
N ASP A 54 3.76 1.02 -7.28
CA ASP A 54 3.88 -0.29 -7.96
C ASP A 54 4.19 -0.11 -9.45
N GLY A 55 3.56 0.83 -10.13
CA GLY A 55 3.84 1.13 -11.54
C GLY A 55 5.28 1.59 -11.77
N VAL A 56 5.81 2.42 -10.87
CA VAL A 56 7.23 2.84 -10.89
C VAL A 56 8.15 1.63 -10.65
N LEU A 57 7.81 0.76 -9.69
CA LEU A 57 8.56 -0.46 -9.42
C LEU A 57 8.59 -1.38 -10.64
N ASP A 58 7.44 -1.63 -11.26
CA ASP A 58 7.33 -2.49 -12.44
C ASP A 58 8.12 -1.96 -13.63
N ALA A 59 8.07 -0.64 -13.87
CA ALA A 59 8.83 0.00 -14.92
C ALA A 59 10.36 -0.18 -14.73
N LEU A 60 10.84 0.02 -13.49
CA LEU A 60 12.25 -0.13 -13.15
C LEU A 60 12.72 -1.58 -13.26
N LEU A 61 11.96 -2.54 -12.70
CA LEU A 61 12.33 -3.96 -12.72
C LEU A 61 12.27 -4.58 -14.11
N THR A 62 11.48 -4.01 -15.01
CA THR A 62 11.43 -4.44 -16.43
C THR A 62 12.76 -4.17 -17.13
N GLU A 63 13.39 -3.03 -16.86
CA GLU A 63 14.67 -2.63 -17.48
C GLU A 63 15.88 -3.10 -16.67
N ASP A 64 15.78 -3.13 -15.36
CA ASP A 64 16.86 -3.54 -14.45
C ASP A 64 16.31 -4.43 -13.31
N PRO A 65 16.36 -5.77 -13.46
CA PRO A 65 15.90 -6.70 -12.42
C PRO A 65 16.68 -6.59 -11.09
N GLU A 66 17.82 -5.92 -11.07
CA GLU A 66 18.63 -5.68 -9.86
C GLU A 66 18.37 -4.28 -9.27
N ALA A 67 17.45 -3.50 -9.85
CA ALA A 67 17.08 -2.19 -9.33
C ALA A 67 16.62 -2.28 -7.87
N ARG A 68 16.96 -1.26 -7.10
CA ARG A 68 16.51 -1.09 -5.72
C ARG A 68 15.57 0.09 -5.67
N VAL A 69 14.36 -0.17 -5.26
CA VAL A 69 13.27 0.78 -5.37
C VAL A 69 12.57 0.89 -4.02
N ALA A 70 12.61 2.09 -3.46
CA ALA A 70 11.80 2.50 -2.34
C ALA A 70 11.04 3.76 -2.78
N CYS A 71 9.98 3.56 -3.54
CA CYS A 71 9.14 4.61 -4.06
C CYS A 71 7.92 4.80 -3.18
N GLU A 72 7.71 6.05 -2.79
CA GLU A 72 6.52 6.51 -2.08
C GLU A 72 5.78 7.51 -2.95
N ALA A 73 4.47 7.59 -2.77
CA ALA A 73 3.64 8.57 -3.45
C ALA A 73 2.70 9.28 -2.48
N ALA A 74 2.38 10.53 -2.79
CA ALA A 74 1.36 11.30 -2.08
C ALA A 74 0.53 12.09 -3.07
N VAL A 75 -0.79 12.12 -2.88
CA VAL A 75 -1.72 12.85 -3.72
C VAL A 75 -2.48 13.89 -2.90
N TRP A 76 -2.61 15.07 -3.46
CA TRP A 76 -3.41 16.15 -2.89
C TRP A 76 -4.04 17.00 -3.99
N GLU A 77 -5.36 17.03 -4.06
CA GLU A 77 -6.08 17.69 -5.15
C GLU A 77 -5.56 17.25 -6.53
N ASN A 78 -5.12 18.19 -7.37
CA ASN A 78 -4.56 17.89 -8.70
C ASN A 78 -3.02 17.83 -8.68
N HIS A 79 -2.42 17.41 -7.56
CA HIS A 79 -0.98 17.26 -7.39
C HIS A 79 -0.63 15.84 -6.99
N LEU A 80 0.43 15.29 -7.59
CA LEU A 80 1.02 14.01 -7.26
C LEU A 80 2.50 14.22 -6.95
N LEU A 81 2.95 13.75 -5.82
CA LEU A 81 4.35 13.73 -5.42
C LEU A 81 4.86 12.29 -5.44
N LEU A 82 5.94 12.04 -6.16
CA LEU A 82 6.73 10.83 -6.12
C LEU A 82 8.05 11.12 -5.41
N PHE A 83 8.40 10.34 -4.42
CA PHE A 83 9.61 10.56 -3.65
C PHE A 83 10.17 9.26 -3.08
N GLY A 84 11.42 9.30 -2.64
CA GLY A 84 12.05 8.14 -2.02
C GLY A 84 13.46 7.89 -2.52
N GLU A 85 13.89 6.63 -2.44
CA GLU A 85 15.25 6.21 -2.79
C GLU A 85 15.21 5.17 -3.90
N ILE A 86 15.89 5.46 -5.02
CA ILE A 86 15.97 4.56 -6.16
C ILE A 86 17.44 4.43 -6.57
N SER A 87 17.86 3.19 -6.86
CA SER A 87 19.16 2.89 -7.47
C SER A 87 18.93 1.90 -8.60
N ALA A 88 19.03 2.36 -9.82
CA ALA A 88 18.86 1.58 -11.04
C ALA A 88 19.87 2.00 -12.11
N ARG A 89 20.09 1.16 -13.09
CA ARG A 89 21.00 1.45 -14.21
C ARG A 89 20.40 2.42 -15.22
N GLN A 90 19.09 2.39 -15.34
CA GLN A 90 18.30 3.27 -16.20
C GLN A 90 17.10 3.77 -15.42
N GLU A 91 16.73 5.00 -15.64
CA GLU A 91 15.54 5.63 -15.03
C GLU A 91 14.47 5.78 -16.12
N PRO A 92 13.25 5.30 -15.88
CA PRO A 92 12.12 5.54 -16.76
C PRO A 92 11.66 6.99 -16.69
N ASP A 93 10.76 7.37 -17.57
CA ASP A 93 10.00 8.59 -17.42
C ASP A 93 8.93 8.38 -16.34
N TYR A 94 9.29 8.71 -15.10
CA TYR A 94 8.43 8.52 -13.93
C TYR A 94 7.09 9.25 -14.05
N GLU A 95 7.11 10.43 -14.67
CA GLU A 95 5.89 11.20 -14.91
C GLU A 95 4.96 10.49 -15.90
N ALA A 96 5.51 9.96 -16.98
CA ALA A 96 4.73 9.20 -17.95
C ALA A 96 4.13 7.93 -17.35
N VAL A 97 4.91 7.20 -16.53
CA VAL A 97 4.43 6.01 -15.81
C VAL A 97 3.28 6.37 -14.88
N ALA A 98 3.44 7.42 -14.07
CA ALA A 98 2.40 7.84 -13.15
C ALA A 98 1.11 8.24 -13.88
N ARG A 99 1.21 8.99 -14.98
CA ARG A 99 0.05 9.39 -15.81
C ARG A 99 -0.68 8.18 -16.40
N GLU A 100 0.07 7.16 -16.83
CA GLU A 100 -0.53 5.93 -17.35
C GLU A 100 -1.34 5.20 -16.26
N VAL A 101 -0.77 5.04 -15.07
CA VAL A 101 -1.47 4.45 -13.92
C VAL A 101 -2.73 5.24 -13.55
N LEU A 102 -2.66 6.57 -13.50
CA LEU A 102 -3.81 7.42 -13.21
C LEU A 102 -4.93 7.23 -14.23
N ARG A 103 -4.61 7.13 -15.53
CA ARG A 103 -5.60 6.84 -16.58
C ARG A 103 -6.22 5.46 -16.41
N ASP A 104 -5.42 4.45 -16.09
CA ASP A 104 -5.88 3.08 -15.88
C ASP A 104 -6.82 2.97 -14.65
N ILE A 105 -6.59 3.77 -13.62
CA ILE A 105 -7.49 3.90 -12.47
C ILE A 105 -8.81 4.54 -12.87
N GLY A 106 -8.82 5.45 -13.86
CA GLY A 106 -10.00 6.14 -14.36
C GLY A 106 -9.99 7.65 -14.14
N TYR A 107 -8.85 8.24 -13.82
CA TYR A 107 -8.66 9.70 -13.73
C TYR A 107 -8.35 10.31 -15.12
N ASP A 108 -9.11 9.92 -16.12
CA ASP A 108 -8.93 10.21 -17.55
C ASP A 108 -9.83 11.36 -18.06
N ARG A 109 -10.50 12.08 -17.16
CA ARG A 109 -11.47 13.13 -17.52
C ARG A 109 -11.52 14.24 -16.48
N PRO A 110 -11.82 15.47 -16.91
CA PRO A 110 -11.91 16.62 -16.00
C PRO A 110 -13.05 16.47 -14.97
N GLY A 111 -12.89 17.11 -13.82
CA GLY A 111 -13.90 17.20 -12.77
C GLY A 111 -13.85 16.12 -11.71
N LEU A 112 -12.85 15.24 -11.74
CA LEU A 112 -12.64 14.21 -10.73
C LEU A 112 -11.76 14.67 -9.56
N GLY A 113 -11.27 15.91 -9.59
CA GLY A 113 -10.34 16.46 -8.59
C GLY A 113 -8.87 16.19 -8.94
N LEU A 114 -8.56 15.04 -9.52
CA LEU A 114 -7.28 14.68 -10.10
C LEU A 114 -7.48 14.42 -11.60
N ASP A 115 -6.54 14.85 -12.43
CA ASP A 115 -6.58 14.69 -13.89
C ASP A 115 -5.24 14.16 -14.37
N ALA A 116 -5.22 12.97 -14.93
CA ALA A 116 -4.00 12.29 -15.38
C ALA A 116 -3.20 13.10 -16.42
N ASP A 117 -3.87 13.92 -17.23
CA ASP A 117 -3.22 14.69 -18.30
C ASP A 117 -2.72 16.07 -17.84
N HIS A 118 -3.34 16.63 -16.79
CA HIS A 118 -3.10 18.02 -16.36
C HIS A 118 -2.70 18.16 -14.89
N CYS A 119 -2.55 17.06 -14.14
CA CYS A 119 -2.06 17.15 -12.76
C CYS A 119 -0.58 17.57 -12.74
N ASP A 120 -0.22 18.28 -11.70
CA ASP A 120 1.18 18.62 -11.39
C ASP A 120 1.84 17.42 -10.73
N ILE A 121 2.87 16.87 -11.39
CA ILE A 121 3.63 15.72 -10.87
C ILE A 121 5.02 16.18 -10.49
N GLN A 122 5.37 16.01 -9.23
CA GLN A 122 6.71 16.29 -8.72
C GLN A 122 7.43 14.97 -8.44
N VAL A 123 8.67 14.88 -8.90
CA VAL A 123 9.52 13.69 -8.76
C VAL A 123 10.77 14.06 -7.97
N LEU A 124 10.93 13.46 -6.77
CA LEU A 124 12.00 13.73 -5.81
C LEU A 124 12.66 12.40 -5.38
N PHE A 125 13.40 11.77 -6.27
CA PHE A 125 14.16 10.57 -5.96
C PHE A 125 15.62 10.86 -5.67
N HIS A 126 16.18 10.10 -4.73
CA HIS A 126 17.60 10.09 -4.40
C HIS A 126 18.17 8.67 -4.56
N PRO A 127 19.47 8.51 -4.81
CA PRO A 127 20.12 7.22 -4.71
C PRO A 127 19.98 6.63 -3.31
N GLN A 128 19.82 5.31 -3.21
CA GLN A 128 19.72 4.62 -1.93
C GLN A 128 20.95 4.89 -1.06
N SER A 129 20.73 5.17 0.23
CA SER A 129 21.82 5.42 1.16
C SER A 129 22.74 4.19 1.29
N PRO A 130 24.07 4.36 1.46
CA PRO A 130 25.02 3.26 1.61
C PRO A 130 24.70 2.37 2.81
N ASP A 131 24.18 2.93 3.90
CA ASP A 131 23.85 2.19 5.13
C ASP A 131 22.65 1.25 4.90
N ILE A 132 21.63 1.70 4.22
CA ILE A 132 20.46 0.88 3.83
C ILE A 132 20.91 -0.20 2.85
N ALA A 133 21.70 0.17 1.84
CA ALA A 133 22.25 -0.77 0.86
C ALA A 133 23.04 -1.90 1.53
N GLN A 134 23.84 -1.60 2.55
CA GLN A 134 24.61 -2.59 3.30
C GLN A 134 23.68 -3.54 4.09
N GLY A 135 22.65 -3.01 4.76
CA GLY A 135 21.71 -3.81 5.55
C GLY A 135 20.89 -4.79 4.70
N VAL A 136 20.52 -4.41 3.48
CA VAL A 136 19.71 -5.24 2.56
C VAL A 136 20.57 -6.24 1.78
N SER A 137 21.86 -5.92 1.53
CA SER A 137 22.76 -6.76 0.71
C SER A 137 23.35 -7.95 1.44
N HIS A 138 23.31 -8.00 2.77
CA HIS A 138 23.73 -9.17 3.52
C HIS A 138 22.69 -10.30 3.42
N ARG A 139 22.73 -11.04 2.32
CA ARG A 139 22.24 -12.42 2.32
C ARG A 139 23.18 -13.20 3.22
N SER A 140 22.69 -13.61 4.39
CA SER A 140 23.35 -14.64 5.20
C SER A 140 23.55 -15.88 4.34
N ALA A 141 24.81 -16.25 4.18
CA ALA A 141 25.22 -17.51 3.58
C ALA A 141 24.74 -18.71 4.43
#